data_87bc0bda14b9011f317e943735e32325
#
_entry.id   87bc0bda14b9011f317e943735e32325
#
_cell.length_a   1.000
_cell.length_b   1.000
_cell.length_c   1.000
_cell.angle_alpha   90.00
_cell.angle_beta   90.00
_cell.angle_gamma   90.00
#
_symmetry.space_group_name_H-M   'P 1'
#
loop_
_entity.id
_entity.type
_entity.pdbx_description
1 polymer ?
#
loop_
_entity_poly.entity_id
_entity_poly.type
_entity_poly.pdbx_seq_one_letter_code
_entity_poly.pdbx_strand_id
1 'polypeptide(L)'
;MLAPIHPGFGRSEQPRSFDTVDDLAYFYLDLLEHLDLRQIIVVGVSLGGWIAAEIAIKSSERLSHLVLANAVGIKVGDRETRDIVDIYAIPESEYVQLAYFNPAAGTHDYKTMPDAQVLAAARNREATARYAWSPYMHDPKLRGRLHRIRIPTLVLWGANDRILSEPYGRAYCAAITGARFELIERAGHFPHLEQPEIFADRIFSFVEETSQ
;
A
#
# COMPACT_ATOMS: atom_id res chain seq x y z
N MET A 1 2.81 -5.61 17.19
CA MET A 1 2.80 -5.09 15.80
C MET A 1 4.24 -4.90 15.34
N LEU A 2 4.57 -5.34 14.13
CA LEU A 2 5.86 -5.15 13.47
C LEU A 2 5.64 -4.22 12.27
N ALA A 3 6.40 -3.13 12.18
CA ALA A 3 6.37 -2.17 11.08
C ALA A 3 7.80 -1.93 10.57
N PRO A 4 8.31 -2.82 9.70
CA PRO A 4 9.67 -2.71 9.20
C PRO A 4 9.81 -1.55 8.21
N ILE A 5 11.00 -0.92 8.21
CA ILE A 5 11.36 0.03 7.16
C ILE A 5 11.73 -0.79 5.92
N HIS A 6 11.09 -0.51 4.79
CA HIS A 6 11.41 -1.20 3.53
C HIS A 6 12.87 -0.99 3.14
N PRO A 7 13.53 -1.98 2.53
CA PRO A 7 14.84 -1.80 1.92
C PRO A 7 14.89 -0.57 1.00
N GLY A 8 15.89 0.30 1.20
CA GLY A 8 16.04 1.56 0.47
C GLY A 8 15.27 2.76 1.01
N PHE A 9 14.30 2.56 1.91
CA PHE A 9 13.53 3.65 2.51
C PHE A 9 14.19 4.17 3.80
N GLY A 10 13.94 5.43 4.12
CA GLY A 10 14.40 6.05 5.35
C GLY A 10 15.89 5.88 5.58
N ARG A 11 16.26 5.11 6.61
CA ARG A 11 17.65 4.79 6.96
C ARG A 11 18.06 3.38 6.53
N SER A 12 17.14 2.60 5.94
CA SER A 12 17.45 1.25 5.50
C SER A 12 18.40 1.28 4.29
N GLU A 13 19.30 0.32 4.23
CA GLU A 13 20.18 0.14 3.07
C GLU A 13 19.38 -0.29 1.85
N GLN A 14 19.83 0.15 0.67
CA GLN A 14 19.31 -0.28 -0.62
C GLN A 14 20.17 -1.43 -1.15
N PRO A 15 19.69 -2.68 -1.15
CA PRO A 15 20.41 -3.76 -1.79
C PRO A 15 20.55 -3.49 -3.31
N ARG A 16 21.73 -3.74 -3.86
CA ARG A 16 22.00 -3.42 -5.29
C ARG A 16 21.11 -4.18 -6.27
N SER A 17 20.67 -5.37 -5.87
CA SER A 17 19.82 -6.26 -6.66
C SER A 17 18.32 -5.95 -6.54
N PHE A 18 17.92 -5.02 -5.66
CA PHE A 18 16.50 -4.72 -5.42
C PHE A 18 16.08 -3.50 -6.23
N ASP A 19 15.22 -3.70 -7.22
CA ASP A 19 14.70 -2.64 -8.07
C ASP A 19 13.21 -2.82 -8.43
N THR A 20 12.57 -3.88 -7.93
CA THR A 20 11.16 -4.18 -8.17
C THR A 20 10.39 -4.41 -6.88
N VAL A 21 9.05 -4.26 -6.93
CA VAL A 21 8.17 -4.65 -5.83
C VAL A 21 8.21 -6.16 -5.59
N ASP A 22 8.53 -6.93 -6.61
CA ASP A 22 8.71 -8.39 -6.51
C ASP A 22 9.86 -8.75 -5.56
N ASP A 23 11.00 -8.02 -5.64
CA ASP A 23 12.14 -8.19 -4.72
C ASP A 23 11.75 -7.90 -3.28
N LEU A 24 10.96 -6.84 -3.06
CA LEU A 24 10.44 -6.52 -1.73
C LEU A 24 9.51 -7.61 -1.19
N ALA A 25 8.69 -8.20 -2.05
CA ALA A 25 7.81 -9.30 -1.63
C ALA A 25 8.61 -10.54 -1.19
N TYR A 26 9.63 -10.93 -1.95
CA TYR A 26 10.52 -12.02 -1.54
C TYR A 26 11.29 -11.70 -0.26
N PHE A 27 11.82 -10.49 -0.13
CA PHE A 27 12.46 -10.04 1.11
C PHE A 27 11.54 -10.24 2.34
N TYR A 28 10.25 -9.91 2.22
CA TYR A 28 9.31 -10.10 3.32
C TYR A 28 8.94 -11.56 3.56
N LEU A 29 8.86 -12.40 2.53
CA LEU A 29 8.69 -13.83 2.70
C LEU A 29 9.85 -14.43 3.49
N ASP A 30 11.09 -14.08 3.11
CA ASP A 30 12.31 -14.51 3.80
C ASP A 30 12.36 -13.99 5.25
N LEU A 31 11.94 -12.73 5.47
CA LEU A 31 11.87 -12.13 6.81
C LEU A 31 10.87 -12.88 7.72
N LEU A 32 9.68 -13.19 7.20
CA LEU A 32 8.67 -13.96 7.94
C LEU A 32 9.17 -15.37 8.29
N GLU A 33 9.92 -15.98 7.38
CA GLU A 33 10.55 -17.29 7.61
C GLU A 33 11.67 -17.20 8.63
N HIS A 34 12.58 -16.24 8.48
CA HIS A 34 13.72 -16.03 9.38
C HIS A 34 13.28 -15.77 10.84
N LEU A 35 12.17 -15.03 11.01
CA LEU A 35 11.61 -14.73 12.32
C LEU A 35 10.63 -15.81 12.81
N ASP A 36 10.42 -16.88 12.04
CA ASP A 36 9.40 -17.94 12.24
C ASP A 36 8.01 -17.40 12.62
N LEU A 37 7.59 -16.31 11.98
CA LEU A 37 6.28 -15.72 12.21
C LEU A 37 5.21 -16.49 11.43
N ARG A 38 4.08 -16.79 12.10
CA ARG A 38 2.94 -17.51 11.54
C ARG A 38 1.64 -16.84 11.95
N GLN A 39 0.56 -17.12 11.23
CA GLN A 39 -0.77 -16.54 11.47
C GLN A 39 -0.74 -15.01 11.47
N ILE A 40 -0.01 -14.45 10.48
CA ILE A 40 0.24 -13.02 10.37
C ILE A 40 -0.95 -12.32 9.69
N ILE A 41 -1.41 -11.23 10.30
CA ILE A 41 -2.27 -10.26 9.63
C ILE A 41 -1.35 -9.28 8.91
N VAL A 42 -1.33 -9.32 7.58
CA VAL A 42 -0.55 -8.38 6.78
C VAL A 42 -1.43 -7.19 6.43
N VAL A 43 -0.98 -5.99 6.79
CA VAL A 43 -1.65 -4.73 6.47
C VAL A 43 -0.72 -3.90 5.57
N GLY A 44 -1.17 -3.60 4.37
CA GLY A 44 -0.40 -2.78 3.43
C GLY A 44 -1.17 -1.56 2.95
N VAL A 45 -0.54 -0.38 2.99
CA VAL A 45 -1.10 0.89 2.50
C VAL A 45 -0.35 1.32 1.25
N SER A 46 -1.06 1.74 0.21
CA SER A 46 -0.48 2.25 -1.03
C SER A 46 0.54 1.26 -1.65
N LEU A 47 1.82 1.63 -1.77
CA LEU A 47 2.91 0.74 -2.19
C LEU A 47 3.01 -0.51 -1.29
N GLY A 48 2.83 -0.34 0.03
CA GLY A 48 2.78 -1.45 0.98
C GLY A 48 1.64 -2.43 0.69
N GLY A 49 0.52 -1.92 0.16
CA GLY A 49 -0.60 -2.75 -0.31
C GLY A 49 -0.23 -3.60 -1.53
N TRP A 50 0.52 -3.05 -2.47
CA TRP A 50 1.06 -3.81 -3.60
C TRP A 50 2.03 -4.89 -3.13
N ILE A 51 2.98 -4.55 -2.25
CA ILE A 51 3.90 -5.52 -1.65
C ILE A 51 3.12 -6.64 -0.94
N ALA A 52 2.11 -6.30 -0.14
CA ALA A 52 1.28 -7.26 0.59
C ALA A 52 0.51 -8.20 -0.36
N ALA A 53 -0.02 -7.68 -1.46
CA ALA A 53 -0.68 -8.48 -2.49
C ALA A 53 0.31 -9.43 -3.18
N GLU A 54 1.53 -8.97 -3.51
CA GLU A 54 2.59 -9.80 -4.09
C GLU A 54 3.03 -10.91 -3.12
N ILE A 55 3.17 -10.63 -1.83
CA ILE A 55 3.43 -11.65 -0.81
C ILE A 55 2.31 -12.71 -0.85
N ALA A 56 1.05 -12.28 -0.78
CA ALA A 56 -0.09 -13.18 -0.66
C ALA A 56 -0.32 -14.07 -1.90
N ILE A 57 -0.02 -13.59 -3.13
CA ILE A 57 -0.11 -14.41 -4.35
C ILE A 57 1.02 -15.43 -4.47
N LYS A 58 2.19 -15.16 -3.86
CA LYS A 58 3.36 -16.06 -3.86
C LYS A 58 3.22 -17.13 -2.79
N SER A 59 2.96 -16.73 -1.55
CA SER A 59 2.73 -17.63 -0.42
C SER A 59 1.85 -17.00 0.63
N SER A 60 0.76 -17.68 0.98
CA SER A 60 -0.10 -17.33 2.11
C SER A 60 0.08 -18.25 3.31
N GLU A 61 1.03 -19.17 3.28
CA GLU A 61 1.20 -20.20 4.31
C GLU A 61 1.37 -19.63 5.71
N ARG A 62 2.08 -18.50 5.84
CA ARG A 62 2.33 -17.82 7.10
C ARG A 62 1.30 -16.75 7.46
N LEU A 63 0.36 -16.48 6.54
CA LEU A 63 -0.61 -15.40 6.67
C LEU A 63 -1.96 -15.95 7.14
N SER A 64 -2.62 -15.21 8.04
CA SER A 64 -4.02 -15.47 8.42
C SER A 64 -4.98 -14.55 7.67
N HIS A 65 -4.65 -13.27 7.55
CA HIS A 65 -5.49 -12.25 6.92
C HIS A 65 -4.65 -11.28 6.10
N LEU A 66 -5.29 -10.69 5.10
CA LEU A 66 -4.72 -9.62 4.28
C LEU A 66 -5.60 -8.38 4.34
N VAL A 67 -4.98 -7.22 4.59
CA VAL A 67 -5.65 -5.92 4.52
C VAL A 67 -4.92 -5.04 3.50
N LEU A 68 -5.64 -4.60 2.49
CA LEU A 68 -5.16 -3.73 1.42
C LEU A 68 -5.84 -2.38 1.55
N ALA A 69 -5.08 -1.35 1.96
CA ALA A 69 -5.61 -0.01 2.13
C ALA A 69 -5.10 0.91 1.02
N ASN A 70 -6.00 1.48 0.23
CA ASN A 70 -5.65 2.39 -0.87
C ASN A 70 -4.45 1.87 -1.69
N ALA A 71 -4.46 0.56 -1.98
CA ALA A 71 -3.33 -0.15 -2.56
C ALA A 71 -3.13 0.19 -4.04
N VAL A 72 -1.90 0.51 -4.43
CA VAL A 72 -1.48 0.54 -5.84
C VAL A 72 -1.16 -0.88 -6.34
N GLY A 73 -0.70 -1.04 -7.57
CA GLY A 73 -0.13 -2.30 -8.04
C GLY A 73 -0.89 -2.97 -9.17
N ILE A 74 -2.15 -2.63 -9.45
CA ILE A 74 -2.90 -3.23 -10.56
C ILE A 74 -3.13 -2.23 -11.70
N LYS A 75 -3.40 -2.76 -12.88
CA LYS A 75 -3.90 -2.00 -14.04
C LYS A 75 -5.38 -2.28 -14.20
N VAL A 76 -6.22 -1.23 -14.20
CA VAL A 76 -7.68 -1.32 -14.31
C VAL A 76 -8.17 -0.90 -15.69
N GLY A 77 -7.79 0.28 -16.13
CA GLY A 77 -8.11 0.82 -17.45
C GLY A 77 -7.34 0.13 -18.59
N ASP A 78 -7.51 0.62 -19.78
CA ASP A 78 -6.73 0.20 -20.94
C ASP A 78 -5.27 0.69 -20.85
N ARG A 79 -4.49 0.41 -21.89
CA ARG A 79 -3.06 0.75 -21.92
C ARG A 79 -2.80 2.26 -21.89
N GLU A 80 -3.71 3.05 -22.44
CA GLU A 80 -3.58 4.50 -22.60
C GLU A 80 -4.13 5.26 -21.37
N THR A 81 -5.03 4.67 -20.61
CA THR A 81 -5.67 5.29 -19.44
C THR A 81 -4.72 5.33 -18.25
N ARG A 82 -4.56 6.49 -17.61
CA ARG A 82 -3.90 6.60 -16.31
C ARG A 82 -4.89 6.27 -15.19
N ASP A 83 -4.66 5.17 -14.49
CA ASP A 83 -5.48 4.80 -13.34
C ASP A 83 -5.03 5.51 -12.05
N ILE A 84 -3.77 5.94 -12.00
CA ILE A 84 -3.08 6.47 -10.82
C ILE A 84 -2.51 7.84 -11.16
N VAL A 85 -2.75 8.84 -10.32
CA VAL A 85 -2.15 10.18 -10.48
C VAL A 85 -0.63 10.09 -10.45
N ASP A 86 0.02 10.75 -11.39
CA ASP A 86 1.49 10.84 -11.42
C ASP A 86 1.98 11.84 -10.37
N ILE A 87 2.31 11.32 -9.19
CA ILE A 87 2.76 12.12 -8.05
C ILE A 87 4.11 12.82 -8.26
N TYR A 88 4.84 12.45 -9.31
CA TYR A 88 6.11 13.09 -9.66
C TYR A 88 5.92 14.22 -10.68
N ALA A 89 4.78 14.24 -11.37
CA ALA A 89 4.45 15.25 -12.39
C ALA A 89 3.68 16.46 -11.83
N ILE A 90 3.27 16.42 -10.57
CA ILE A 90 2.50 17.48 -9.90
C ILE A 90 3.29 18.12 -8.75
N PRO A 91 3.04 19.41 -8.43
CA PRO A 91 3.60 20.06 -7.26
C PRO A 91 3.12 19.40 -5.95
N GLU A 92 3.91 19.49 -4.89
CA GLU A 92 3.53 18.97 -3.57
C GLU A 92 2.22 19.57 -3.04
N SER A 93 1.98 20.86 -3.29
CA SER A 93 0.73 21.53 -2.92
C SER A 93 -0.51 20.91 -3.57
N GLU A 94 -0.38 20.41 -4.80
CA GLU A 94 -1.43 19.68 -5.50
C GLU A 94 -1.53 18.23 -4.99
N TYR A 95 -0.39 17.58 -4.78
CA TYR A 95 -0.35 16.24 -4.22
C TYR A 95 -1.10 16.13 -2.88
N VAL A 96 -0.85 17.04 -1.93
CA VAL A 96 -1.54 17.00 -0.63
C VAL A 96 -3.04 17.25 -0.75
N GLN A 97 -3.48 18.08 -1.71
CA GLN A 97 -4.89 18.29 -2.01
C GLN A 97 -5.58 17.04 -2.54
N LEU A 98 -4.86 16.19 -3.27
CA LEU A 98 -5.38 14.95 -3.84
C LEU A 98 -5.29 13.78 -2.84
N ALA A 99 -4.22 13.73 -2.07
CA ALA A 99 -3.91 12.60 -1.18
C ALA A 99 -4.64 12.64 0.16
N TYR A 100 -5.04 13.81 0.65
CA TYR A 100 -5.66 13.95 1.97
C TYR A 100 -7.07 14.53 1.89
N PHE A 101 -7.96 14.07 2.75
CA PHE A 101 -9.24 14.71 3.02
C PHE A 101 -9.01 16.09 3.67
N ASN A 102 -8.12 16.14 4.67
CA ASN A 102 -7.62 17.38 5.25
C ASN A 102 -6.18 17.63 4.79
N PRO A 103 -5.96 18.51 3.79
CA PRO A 103 -4.63 18.77 3.25
C PRO A 103 -3.59 19.24 4.29
N ALA A 104 -4.03 19.86 5.40
CA ALA A 104 -3.13 20.28 6.47
C ALA A 104 -2.41 19.08 7.13
N ALA A 105 -3.01 17.89 7.13
CA ALA A 105 -2.40 16.69 7.67
C ALA A 105 -1.18 16.19 6.85
N GLY A 106 -1.14 16.53 5.56
CA GLY A 106 -0.04 16.16 4.67
C GLY A 106 0.93 17.29 4.33
N THR A 107 0.69 18.51 4.85
CA THR A 107 1.54 19.67 4.54
C THR A 107 2.75 19.69 5.46
N HIS A 108 3.93 19.79 4.87
CA HIS A 108 5.20 19.87 5.58
C HIS A 108 5.91 21.20 5.32
N ASP A 109 6.45 21.82 6.38
CA ASP A 109 7.36 22.96 6.25
C ASP A 109 8.81 22.45 6.32
N TYR A 110 9.37 22.15 5.16
CA TYR A 110 10.75 21.65 5.04
C TYR A 110 11.82 22.62 5.60
N LYS A 111 11.48 23.92 5.77
CA LYS A 111 12.43 24.90 6.33
C LYS A 111 12.63 24.74 7.83
N THR A 112 11.62 24.22 8.52
CA THR A 112 11.65 24.00 9.96
C THR A 112 11.86 22.54 10.33
N MET A 113 11.78 21.65 9.34
CA MET A 113 11.96 20.21 9.54
C MET A 113 13.44 19.86 9.76
N PRO A 114 13.78 18.98 10.73
CA PRO A 114 15.15 18.50 10.90
C PRO A 114 15.72 17.85 9.63
N ASP A 115 16.99 18.11 9.30
CA ASP A 115 17.67 17.61 8.09
C ASP A 115 17.51 16.09 7.89
N ALA A 116 17.57 15.33 8.98
CA ALA A 116 17.39 13.88 8.93
C ALA A 116 16.01 13.46 8.45
N GLN A 117 14.96 14.23 8.73
CA GLN A 117 13.61 13.96 8.26
C GLN A 117 13.46 14.39 6.79
N VAL A 118 14.02 15.53 6.41
CA VAL A 118 14.05 15.96 4.99
C VAL A 118 14.76 14.93 4.14
N LEU A 119 15.91 14.45 4.60
CA LEU A 119 16.66 13.40 3.90
C LEU A 119 15.88 12.09 3.80
N ALA A 120 15.18 11.69 4.87
CA ALA A 120 14.35 10.50 4.86
C ALA A 120 13.18 10.64 3.87
N ALA A 121 12.52 11.80 3.81
CA ALA A 121 11.46 12.07 2.84
C ALA A 121 11.98 11.99 1.39
N ALA A 122 13.14 12.59 1.12
CA ALA A 122 13.77 12.52 -0.20
C ALA A 122 14.13 11.08 -0.60
N ARG A 123 14.71 10.31 0.32
CA ARG A 123 15.03 8.88 0.10
C ARG A 123 13.79 8.04 -0.12
N ASN A 124 12.72 8.27 0.64
CA ASN A 124 11.47 7.55 0.45
C ASN A 124 10.88 7.81 -0.95
N ARG A 125 10.97 9.06 -1.42
CA ARG A 125 10.50 9.43 -2.76
C ARG A 125 11.35 8.77 -3.86
N GLU A 126 12.68 8.76 -3.71
CA GLU A 126 13.61 8.09 -4.62
C GLU A 126 13.35 6.56 -4.64
N ALA A 127 13.25 5.93 -3.48
CA ALA A 127 13.00 4.49 -3.38
C ALA A 127 11.65 4.11 -4.00
N THR A 128 10.60 4.90 -3.77
CA THR A 128 9.29 4.70 -4.40
C THR A 128 9.41 4.76 -5.93
N ALA A 129 10.15 5.73 -6.48
CA ALA A 129 10.40 5.80 -7.92
C ALA A 129 11.18 4.58 -8.41
N ARG A 130 12.22 4.15 -7.72
CA ARG A 130 13.03 3.00 -8.09
C ARG A 130 12.19 1.73 -8.24
N TYR A 131 11.35 1.43 -7.24
CA TYR A 131 10.56 0.20 -7.22
C TYR A 131 9.31 0.24 -8.12
N ALA A 132 8.74 1.43 -8.37
CA ALA A 132 7.40 1.54 -8.95
C ALA A 132 7.31 2.51 -10.14
N TRP A 133 8.43 2.78 -10.83
CA TRP A 133 8.44 3.72 -11.95
C TRP A 133 8.01 3.11 -13.28
N SER A 134 8.43 1.87 -13.58
CA SER A 134 8.21 1.30 -14.91
C SER A 134 7.78 -0.17 -14.85
N PRO A 135 6.50 -0.44 -15.08
CA PRO A 135 5.38 0.48 -15.29
C PRO A 135 5.01 1.30 -14.05
N TYR A 136 4.51 2.52 -14.25
CA TYR A 136 4.22 3.43 -13.15
C TYR A 136 3.17 2.87 -12.19
N MET A 137 3.58 2.61 -10.95
CA MET A 137 2.75 2.17 -9.81
C MET A 137 1.93 0.89 -10.04
N HIS A 138 2.29 0.02 -11.00
CA HIS A 138 1.58 -1.25 -11.19
C HIS A 138 2.43 -2.35 -11.83
N ASP A 139 2.08 -3.63 -11.57
CA ASP A 139 2.42 -4.77 -12.43
C ASP A 139 1.22 -5.08 -13.33
N PRO A 140 1.39 -5.05 -14.66
CA PRO A 140 0.30 -5.38 -15.60
C PRO A 140 -0.30 -6.78 -15.43
N LYS A 141 0.42 -7.68 -14.75
CA LYS A 141 0.03 -9.08 -14.55
C LYS A 141 -0.63 -9.32 -13.18
N LEU A 142 -0.41 -8.44 -12.21
CA LEU A 142 -0.85 -8.65 -10.82
C LEU A 142 -2.37 -8.87 -10.74
N ARG A 143 -3.17 -8.03 -11.41
CA ARG A 143 -4.63 -8.15 -11.38
C ARG A 143 -5.11 -9.55 -11.78
N GLY A 144 -4.51 -10.13 -12.81
CA GLY A 144 -4.82 -11.48 -13.28
C GLY A 144 -4.37 -12.60 -12.35
N ARG A 145 -3.54 -12.29 -11.34
CA ARG A 145 -3.00 -13.24 -10.36
C ARG A 145 -3.69 -13.16 -8.99
N LEU A 146 -4.44 -12.09 -8.71
CA LEU A 146 -5.08 -11.85 -7.41
C LEU A 146 -6.06 -12.95 -7.01
N HIS A 147 -6.65 -13.69 -7.97
CA HIS A 147 -7.47 -14.87 -7.71
C HIS A 147 -6.74 -15.99 -6.94
N ARG A 148 -5.41 -15.93 -6.84
CA ARG A 148 -4.60 -16.89 -6.06
C ARG A 148 -4.65 -16.62 -4.56
N ILE A 149 -5.03 -15.41 -4.13
CA ILE A 149 -5.21 -15.08 -2.72
C ILE A 149 -6.41 -15.86 -2.20
N ARG A 150 -6.20 -16.71 -1.17
CA ARG A 150 -7.21 -17.62 -0.61
C ARG A 150 -7.52 -17.34 0.86
N ILE A 151 -6.80 -16.41 1.48
CA ILE A 151 -7.01 -15.99 2.86
C ILE A 151 -8.06 -14.88 2.93
N PRO A 152 -8.76 -14.73 4.08
CA PRO A 152 -9.66 -13.61 4.29
C PRO A 152 -8.98 -12.29 3.97
N THR A 153 -9.61 -11.49 3.10
CA THR A 153 -9.04 -10.25 2.59
C THR A 153 -10.00 -9.09 2.75
N LEU A 154 -9.52 -8.01 3.36
CA LEU A 154 -10.23 -6.74 3.48
C LEU A 154 -9.56 -5.68 2.60
N VAL A 155 -10.33 -5.03 1.75
CA VAL A 155 -9.91 -3.87 0.97
C VAL A 155 -10.52 -2.63 1.59
N LEU A 156 -9.71 -1.82 2.26
CA LEU A 156 -10.11 -0.55 2.86
C LEU A 156 -9.78 0.60 1.93
N TRP A 157 -10.68 1.59 1.85
CA TRP A 157 -10.48 2.72 0.95
C TRP A 157 -10.93 4.03 1.58
N GLY A 158 -10.07 5.04 1.53
CA GLY A 158 -10.47 6.39 1.91
C GLY A 158 -11.46 6.95 0.89
N ALA A 159 -12.66 7.34 1.34
CA ALA A 159 -13.73 7.81 0.47
C ALA A 159 -13.37 9.09 -0.32
N ASN A 160 -12.34 9.80 0.12
CA ASN A 160 -11.85 11.04 -0.48
C ASN A 160 -10.47 10.89 -1.15
N ASP A 161 -10.02 9.67 -1.42
CA ASP A 161 -8.79 9.44 -2.18
C ASP A 161 -8.94 9.90 -3.63
N ARG A 162 -8.13 10.88 -4.01
CA ARG A 162 -8.07 11.43 -5.37
C ARG A 162 -6.77 11.07 -6.09
N ILE A 163 -5.88 10.34 -5.42
CA ILE A 163 -4.71 9.69 -6.04
C ILE A 163 -5.15 8.39 -6.73
N LEU A 164 -5.99 7.62 -6.04
CA LEU A 164 -6.60 6.36 -6.49
C LEU A 164 -8.12 6.43 -6.30
N SER A 165 -8.87 6.35 -7.37
CA SER A 165 -10.32 6.41 -7.30
C SER A 165 -10.95 5.20 -6.59
N GLU A 166 -12.12 5.38 -5.99
CA GLU A 166 -12.89 4.26 -5.41
C GLU A 166 -13.15 3.13 -6.42
N PRO A 167 -13.51 3.40 -7.71
CA PRO A 167 -13.62 2.33 -8.71
C PRO A 167 -12.36 1.48 -8.87
N TYR A 168 -11.17 2.05 -8.69
CA TYR A 168 -9.92 1.29 -8.69
C TYR A 168 -9.85 0.31 -7.51
N GLY A 169 -10.20 0.75 -6.30
CA GLY A 169 -10.29 -0.10 -5.11
C GLY A 169 -11.31 -1.21 -5.25
N ARG A 170 -12.48 -0.92 -5.83
CA ARG A 170 -13.49 -1.94 -6.13
C ARG A 170 -13.03 -2.96 -7.16
N ALA A 171 -12.27 -2.53 -8.18
CA ALA A 171 -11.67 -3.44 -9.16
C ALA A 171 -10.60 -4.34 -8.51
N TYR A 172 -9.87 -3.81 -7.53
CA TYR A 172 -8.91 -4.59 -6.73
C TYR A 172 -9.64 -5.68 -5.94
N CYS A 173 -10.66 -5.29 -5.17
CA CYS A 173 -11.49 -6.21 -4.40
C CYS A 173 -12.15 -7.28 -5.27
N ALA A 174 -12.74 -6.91 -6.41
CA ALA A 174 -13.40 -7.84 -7.33
C ALA A 174 -12.45 -8.89 -7.94
N ALA A 175 -11.14 -8.62 -7.97
CA ALA A 175 -10.13 -9.56 -8.46
C ALA A 175 -9.69 -10.61 -7.42
N ILE A 176 -10.07 -10.43 -6.14
CA ILE A 176 -9.75 -11.34 -5.03
C ILE A 176 -11.03 -12.05 -4.60
N THR A 177 -11.06 -13.36 -4.73
CA THR A 177 -12.26 -14.16 -4.41
C THR A 177 -12.60 -14.07 -2.92
N GLY A 178 -13.81 -13.61 -2.59
CA GLY A 178 -14.29 -13.50 -1.22
C GLY A 178 -13.77 -12.27 -0.45
N ALA A 179 -13.05 -11.36 -1.11
CA ALA A 179 -12.64 -10.12 -0.46
C ALA A 179 -13.83 -9.22 -0.12
N ARG A 180 -13.72 -8.52 1.01
CA ARG A 180 -14.66 -7.49 1.46
C ARG A 180 -14.11 -6.11 1.11
N PHE A 181 -14.98 -5.21 0.65
CA PHE A 181 -14.63 -3.81 0.38
C PHE A 181 -15.33 -2.90 1.39
N GLU A 182 -14.58 -1.99 2.02
CA GLU A 182 -15.13 -1.00 2.94
C GLU A 182 -14.55 0.38 2.69
N LEU A 183 -15.39 1.42 2.85
CA LEU A 183 -14.98 2.82 2.78
C LEU A 183 -14.73 3.38 4.18
N ILE A 184 -13.73 4.26 4.26
CA ILE A 184 -13.47 5.09 5.44
C ILE A 184 -13.79 6.52 5.05
N GLU A 185 -14.88 7.04 5.62
CA GLU A 185 -15.32 8.41 5.40
C GLU A 185 -14.32 9.42 5.97
N ARG A 186 -14.26 10.61 5.33
CA ARG A 186 -13.37 11.70 5.75
C ARG A 186 -11.88 11.29 5.79
N ALA A 187 -11.46 10.44 4.85
CA ALA A 187 -10.10 9.99 4.65
C ALA A 187 -9.75 9.98 3.16
N GLY A 188 -8.55 10.41 2.84
CA GLY A 188 -7.96 10.34 1.52
C GLY A 188 -7.11 9.06 1.34
N HIS A 189 -5.94 9.22 0.72
CA HIS A 189 -5.02 8.13 0.39
C HIS A 189 -4.37 7.46 1.62
N PHE A 190 -4.37 8.14 2.76
CA PHE A 190 -3.76 7.66 4.00
C PHE A 190 -4.78 7.54 5.15
N PRO A 191 -5.80 6.66 5.04
CA PRO A 191 -6.85 6.55 6.03
C PRO A 191 -6.33 6.20 7.43
N HIS A 192 -5.21 5.48 7.52
CA HIS A 192 -4.55 5.15 8.79
C HIS A 192 -3.96 6.37 9.52
N LEU A 193 -3.71 7.49 8.80
CA LEU A 193 -3.24 8.75 9.39
C LEU A 193 -4.40 9.69 9.72
N GLU A 194 -5.43 9.72 8.87
CA GLU A 194 -6.55 10.67 9.01
C GLU A 194 -7.68 10.16 9.91
N GLN A 195 -7.88 8.83 9.96
CA GLN A 195 -8.91 8.15 10.76
C GLN A 195 -8.33 6.89 11.44
N PRO A 196 -7.28 7.02 12.29
CA PRO A 196 -6.52 5.88 12.82
C PRO A 196 -7.37 4.91 13.65
N GLU A 197 -8.31 5.43 14.45
CA GLU A 197 -9.18 4.62 15.29
C GLU A 197 -10.15 3.81 14.43
N ILE A 198 -10.83 4.45 13.48
CA ILE A 198 -11.77 3.79 12.56
C ILE A 198 -11.01 2.75 11.71
N PHE A 199 -9.81 3.10 11.25
CA PHE A 199 -8.96 2.19 10.48
C PHE A 199 -8.63 0.93 11.26
N ALA A 200 -8.22 1.08 12.52
CA ALA A 200 -7.92 -0.04 13.39
C ALA A 200 -9.17 -0.88 13.72
N ASP A 201 -10.28 -0.24 14.06
CA ASP A 201 -11.53 -0.91 14.40
C ASP A 201 -12.07 -1.77 13.24
N ARG A 202 -11.98 -1.27 11.99
CA ARG A 202 -12.38 -2.04 10.79
C ARG A 202 -11.54 -3.31 10.62
N ILE A 203 -10.23 -3.21 10.87
CA ILE A 203 -9.33 -4.36 10.78
C ILE A 203 -9.65 -5.38 11.87
N PHE A 204 -9.79 -4.95 13.13
CA PHE A 204 -10.08 -5.85 14.23
C PHE A 204 -11.44 -6.54 14.07
N SER A 205 -12.49 -5.79 13.74
CA SER A 205 -13.82 -6.36 13.48
C SER A 205 -13.78 -7.40 12.36
N PHE A 206 -13.09 -7.09 11.25
CA PHE A 206 -12.94 -8.03 10.14
C PHE A 206 -12.23 -9.32 10.57
N VAL A 207 -11.14 -9.21 11.32
CA VAL A 207 -10.38 -10.37 11.80
C VAL A 207 -11.24 -11.22 12.75
N GLU A 208 -11.96 -10.61 13.69
CA GLU A 208 -12.83 -11.34 14.63
C GLU A 208 -13.95 -12.10 13.90
N GLU A 209 -14.59 -11.48 12.90
CA GLU A 209 -15.66 -12.08 12.12
C GLU A 209 -15.20 -13.25 11.21
N THR A 210 -13.93 -13.25 10.81
CA THR A 210 -13.40 -14.21 9.82
C THR A 210 -12.44 -15.25 10.40
N SER A 211 -12.16 -15.19 11.72
CA SER A 211 -11.34 -16.18 12.45
C SER A 211 -12.14 -17.35 13.03
N GLN A 212 -13.44 -17.48 12.66
CA GLN A 212 -14.33 -18.55 13.13
C GLN A 212 -14.20 -19.82 12.31
#